data_895101691d15740ba9b369d1b9b614dc
#
_entry.id   895101691d15740ba9b369d1b9b614dc
#
_cell.length_a   1.000
_cell.length_b   1.000
_cell.length_c   1.000
_cell.angle_alpha   90.00
_cell.angle_beta   90.00
_cell.angle_gamma   90.00
#
_symmetry.space_group_name_H-M   'P 1'
#
loop_
_entity.id
_entity.type
_entity.pdbx_description
1 polymer ?
#
loop_
_entity_poly.entity_id
_entity_poly.type
_entity_poly.pdbx_seq_one_letter_code
_entity_poly.pdbx_strand_id
1 'polypeptide(L)'
;MKSEVIVGDNRLQITRIFQAPRHLVFAFWKQVDQLQQWWGCKDTTRVECAMDFRVGGSFTCVMQIRGAGEFLYKGIYDEIIEPEKIAYHADFGPTTTRVVVEFVDQGAQTKMVLTQVGFPAQNICETVSKGTNESFDKLDTLLANQVLV
;
A
#
# COMPACT_ATOMS: atom_id res chain seq x y z
N MET A 1 -16.40 2.57 1.10
CA MET A 1 -16.33 2.79 -0.35
C MET A 1 -15.40 1.78 -0.98
N LYS A 2 -15.76 1.28 -2.13
CA LYS A 2 -14.95 0.25 -2.80
C LYS A 2 -13.95 0.87 -3.76
N SER A 3 -12.85 0.15 -3.97
CA SER A 3 -11.85 0.54 -4.95
C SER A 3 -12.33 0.31 -6.37
N GLU A 4 -11.79 1.11 -7.26
CA GLU A 4 -11.81 0.85 -8.70
C GLU A 4 -10.51 0.14 -9.03
N VAL A 5 -10.59 -1.09 -9.56
CA VAL A 5 -9.44 -1.96 -9.77
C VAL A 5 -9.30 -2.30 -11.24
N ILE A 6 -8.11 -2.06 -11.81
CA ILE A 6 -7.76 -2.42 -13.17
C ILE A 6 -6.55 -3.34 -13.10
N VAL A 7 -6.70 -4.57 -13.65
CA VAL A 7 -5.63 -5.57 -13.67
C VAL A 7 -5.47 -6.08 -15.10
N GLY A 8 -4.26 -6.04 -15.63
CA GLY A 8 -3.95 -6.54 -16.96
C GLY A 8 -2.50 -6.29 -17.32
N ASP A 9 -1.94 -7.07 -18.26
CA ASP A 9 -0.56 -6.93 -18.76
C ASP A 9 0.48 -6.93 -17.63
N ASN A 10 0.28 -7.81 -16.62
CA ASN A 10 1.17 -7.94 -15.46
C ASN A 10 1.35 -6.62 -14.70
N ARG A 11 0.29 -5.81 -14.68
CA ARG A 11 0.24 -4.56 -13.90
C ARG A 11 -1.13 -4.43 -13.23
N LEU A 12 -1.17 -3.65 -12.16
CA LEU A 12 -2.42 -3.33 -11.49
C LEU A 12 -2.50 -1.83 -11.20
N GLN A 13 -3.73 -1.32 -11.14
CA GLN A 13 -4.01 0.02 -10.66
C GLN A 13 -5.23 -0.04 -9.76
N ILE A 14 -5.10 0.50 -8.55
CA ILE A 14 -6.20 0.55 -7.59
C ILE A 14 -6.42 2.01 -7.23
N THR A 15 -7.65 2.47 -7.44
CA THR A 15 -8.07 3.83 -7.10
C THR A 15 -9.13 3.74 -6.02
N ARG A 16 -8.94 4.48 -4.94
CA ARG A 16 -9.93 4.55 -3.86
C ARG A 16 -10.02 5.97 -3.31
N ILE A 17 -11.23 6.39 -2.98
CA ILE A 17 -11.46 7.66 -2.30
C ILE A 17 -11.62 7.39 -0.80
N PHE A 18 -10.72 7.99 0.00
CA PHE A 18 -10.79 7.92 1.45
C PHE A 18 -11.45 9.17 2.02
N GLN A 19 -12.24 9.00 3.07
CA GLN A 19 -12.95 10.09 3.75
C GLN A 19 -12.04 10.76 4.78
N ALA A 20 -10.91 11.27 4.32
CA ALA A 20 -9.90 11.93 5.15
C ALA A 20 -9.05 12.84 4.28
N PRO A 21 -8.52 13.95 4.84
CA PRO A 21 -7.67 14.85 4.08
C PRO A 21 -6.33 14.20 3.74
N ARG A 22 -5.72 14.67 2.67
CA ARG A 22 -4.51 14.07 2.07
C ARG A 22 -3.35 13.90 3.05
N HIS A 23 -3.09 14.89 3.89
CA HIS A 23 -2.00 14.81 4.85
C HIS A 23 -2.19 13.66 5.85
N LEU A 24 -3.43 13.35 6.22
CA LEU A 24 -3.72 12.27 7.15
C LEU A 24 -3.54 10.91 6.48
N VAL A 25 -4.02 10.76 5.23
CA VAL A 25 -3.82 9.52 4.47
C VAL A 25 -2.33 9.26 4.26
N PHE A 26 -1.58 10.28 3.90
CA PHE A 26 -0.14 10.18 3.71
C PHE A 26 0.58 9.77 5.00
N ALA A 27 0.15 10.29 6.14
CA ALA A 27 0.76 9.97 7.44
C ALA A 27 0.68 8.46 7.75
N PHE A 28 -0.36 7.77 7.33
CA PHE A 28 -0.51 6.32 7.51
C PHE A 28 0.47 5.51 6.66
N TRP A 29 1.07 6.11 5.65
CA TRP A 29 2.11 5.50 4.83
C TRP A 29 3.51 5.78 5.36
N LYS A 30 3.70 6.90 6.04
CA LYS A 30 5.06 7.36 6.39
C LYS A 30 5.50 6.98 7.81
N GLN A 31 4.57 6.60 8.68
CA GLN A 31 4.88 6.25 10.07
C GLN A 31 4.71 4.75 10.28
N VAL A 32 5.74 4.08 10.79
CA VAL A 32 5.77 2.63 10.91
C VAL A 32 4.63 2.09 11.79
N ASP A 33 4.33 2.76 12.89
CA ASP A 33 3.27 2.33 13.80
C ASP A 33 1.90 2.37 13.13
N GLN A 34 1.69 3.31 12.24
CA GLN A 34 0.44 3.44 11.48
C GLN A 34 0.40 2.48 10.30
N LEU A 35 1.51 2.34 9.58
CA LEU A 35 1.60 1.40 8.45
C LEU A 35 1.28 -0.03 8.90
N GLN A 36 1.79 -0.46 10.04
CA GLN A 36 1.57 -1.81 10.57
C GLN A 36 0.10 -2.12 10.86
N GLN A 37 -0.73 -1.11 11.07
CA GLN A 37 -2.13 -1.32 11.40
C GLN A 37 -2.98 -1.76 10.21
N TRP A 38 -2.54 -1.46 8.98
CA TRP A 38 -3.35 -1.78 7.79
C TRP A 38 -2.63 -2.60 6.74
N TRP A 39 -1.31 -2.76 6.83
CA TRP A 39 -0.55 -3.50 5.83
C TRP A 39 -0.89 -4.99 5.85
N GLY A 40 -1.02 -5.58 4.64
CA GLY A 40 -1.28 -7.00 4.46
C GLY A 40 -2.74 -7.33 4.16
N CYS A 41 -2.97 -8.51 3.57
CA CYS A 41 -4.29 -8.99 3.22
C CYS A 41 -5.14 -9.30 4.47
N LYS A 42 -6.42 -9.61 4.25
CA LYS A 42 -7.35 -9.87 5.36
C LYS A 42 -6.94 -11.04 6.26
N ASP A 43 -6.22 -12.03 5.71
CA ASP A 43 -5.78 -13.19 6.47
C ASP A 43 -4.44 -12.97 7.19
N THR A 44 -3.90 -11.76 7.12
CA THR A 44 -2.69 -11.38 7.85
C THR A 44 -3.01 -11.27 9.32
N THR A 45 -2.32 -12.08 10.14
CA THR A 45 -2.55 -12.13 11.59
C THR A 45 -1.56 -11.28 12.37
N ARG A 46 -0.40 -11.00 11.77
CA ARG A 46 0.65 -10.19 12.40
C ARG A 46 1.49 -9.50 11.32
N VAL A 47 1.83 -8.24 11.56
CA VAL A 47 2.69 -7.44 10.68
C VAL A 47 3.75 -6.77 11.52
N GLU A 48 5.01 -6.93 11.12
CA GLU A 48 6.13 -6.19 11.70
C GLU A 48 6.85 -5.48 10.56
N CYS A 49 6.92 -4.16 10.63
CA CYS A 49 7.59 -3.36 9.62
C CYS A 49 8.74 -2.56 10.22
N ALA A 50 9.78 -2.37 9.42
CA ALA A 50 10.85 -1.42 9.68
C ALA A 50 11.00 -0.56 8.44
N MET A 51 11.17 0.75 8.61
CA MET A 51 11.27 1.63 7.47
C MET A 51 12.15 2.83 7.76
N ASP A 52 12.91 3.22 6.74
CA ASP A 52 13.68 4.46 6.71
C ASP A 52 13.02 5.33 5.63
N PHE A 53 12.08 6.18 6.05
CA PHE A 53 11.22 6.91 5.12
C PHE A 53 11.92 8.13 4.55
N ARG A 54 12.78 7.86 3.55
CA ARG A 54 13.49 8.88 2.76
C ARG A 54 13.84 8.28 1.42
N VAL A 55 14.12 9.12 0.44
CA VAL A 55 14.61 8.64 -0.87
C VAL A 55 15.91 7.88 -0.67
N GLY A 56 15.97 6.67 -1.23
CA GLY A 56 17.10 5.76 -1.03
C GLY A 56 17.03 4.93 0.24
N GLY A 57 16.09 5.24 1.15
CA GLY A 57 15.86 4.44 2.36
C GLY A 57 15.14 3.14 2.03
N SER A 58 15.34 2.14 2.88
CA SER A 58 14.73 0.82 2.70
C SER A 58 13.54 0.62 3.63
N PHE A 59 12.65 -0.31 3.24
CA PHE A 59 11.61 -0.78 4.13
C PHE A 59 11.51 -2.30 4.06
N THR A 60 11.07 -2.89 5.16
CA THR A 60 10.75 -4.32 5.25
C THR A 60 9.44 -4.48 6.00
N CYS A 61 8.58 -5.36 5.53
CA CYS A 61 7.37 -5.76 6.25
C CYS A 61 7.31 -7.28 6.27
N VAL A 62 7.25 -7.86 7.45
CA VAL A 62 7.09 -9.29 7.64
C VAL A 62 5.65 -9.55 8.04
N MET A 63 4.95 -10.36 7.26
CA MET A 63 3.55 -10.67 7.46
C MET A 63 3.38 -12.14 7.78
N GLN A 64 2.60 -12.44 8.84
CA GLN A 64 2.15 -13.79 9.12
C GLN A 64 0.76 -13.94 8.52
N ILE A 65 0.61 -14.81 7.54
CA ILE A 65 -0.64 -14.98 6.79
C ILE A 65 -1.23 -16.34 7.13
N ARG A 66 -2.48 -16.33 7.61
CA ARG A 66 -3.19 -17.57 7.95
C ARG A 66 -3.29 -18.49 6.74
N GLY A 67 -2.80 -19.72 6.89
CA GLY A 67 -2.82 -20.70 5.81
C GLY A 67 -1.71 -20.58 4.79
N ALA A 68 -0.90 -19.51 4.84
CA ALA A 68 0.19 -19.28 3.89
C ALA A 68 1.56 -19.10 4.53
N GLY A 69 1.61 -18.86 5.86
CA GLY A 69 2.86 -18.71 6.60
C GLY A 69 3.41 -17.28 6.54
N GLU A 70 4.73 -17.19 6.64
CA GLU A 70 5.42 -15.91 6.69
C GLU A 70 5.77 -15.41 5.30
N PHE A 71 5.53 -14.12 5.07
CA PHE A 71 5.87 -13.44 3.82
C PHE A 71 6.65 -12.17 4.11
N LEU A 72 7.81 -12.03 3.46
CA LEU A 72 8.63 -10.82 3.56
C LEU A 72 8.41 -9.95 2.33
N TYR A 73 8.02 -8.70 2.57
CA TYR A 73 7.91 -7.68 1.55
C TYR A 73 8.94 -6.59 1.83
N LYS A 74 9.81 -6.32 0.87
CA LYS A 74 10.89 -5.33 1.06
C LYS A 74 11.11 -4.51 -0.19
N GLY A 75 11.62 -3.31 -0.01
CA GLY A 75 11.90 -2.40 -1.12
C GLY A 75 12.70 -1.19 -0.70
N ILE A 76 12.84 -0.28 -1.65
CA ILE A 76 13.58 0.97 -1.50
C ILE A 76 12.73 2.11 -2.05
N TYR A 77 12.66 3.23 -1.31
CA TYR A 77 11.94 4.43 -1.76
C TYR A 77 12.71 5.13 -2.86
N ASP A 78 12.05 5.34 -4.00
CA ASP A 78 12.63 6.02 -5.17
C ASP A 78 12.29 7.50 -5.19
N GLU A 79 11.08 7.86 -4.72
CA GLU A 79 10.61 9.24 -4.73
C GLU A 79 9.62 9.46 -3.59
N ILE A 80 9.74 10.58 -2.90
CA ILE A 80 8.80 10.98 -1.86
C ILE A 80 8.54 12.47 -2.02
N ILE A 81 7.29 12.82 -2.30
CA ILE A 81 6.83 14.22 -2.38
C ILE A 81 5.65 14.34 -1.44
N GLU A 82 5.89 14.78 -0.23
CA GLU A 82 4.87 14.89 0.80
C GLU A 82 3.96 16.10 0.56
N PRO A 83 2.64 15.97 0.60
CA PRO A 83 1.83 14.77 0.82
C PRO A 83 1.24 14.20 -0.50
N GLU A 84 1.94 14.31 -1.62
CA GLU A 84 1.41 14.07 -2.96
C GLU A 84 1.72 12.69 -3.52
N LYS A 85 2.93 12.15 -3.23
CA LYS A 85 3.40 10.98 -3.97
C LYS A 85 4.43 10.19 -3.19
N ILE A 86 4.33 8.87 -3.28
CA ILE A 86 5.36 7.94 -2.83
C ILE A 86 5.60 6.94 -3.98
N ALA A 87 6.86 6.79 -4.38
CA ALA A 87 7.25 5.77 -5.35
C ALA A 87 8.33 4.90 -4.74
N TYR A 88 8.23 3.60 -4.97
CA TYR A 88 9.23 2.64 -4.50
C TYR A 88 9.29 1.44 -5.42
N HIS A 89 10.35 0.67 -5.32
CA HIS A 89 10.43 -0.64 -5.96
C HIS A 89 10.47 -1.71 -4.87
N ALA A 90 9.80 -2.83 -5.14
CA ALA A 90 9.64 -3.90 -4.19
C ALA A 90 9.90 -5.25 -4.85
N ASP A 91 10.57 -6.13 -4.12
CA ASP A 91 11.00 -7.42 -4.64
C ASP A 91 9.89 -8.46 -4.55
N PHE A 92 9.73 -9.22 -5.65
CA PHE A 92 8.90 -10.43 -5.73
C PHE A 92 9.80 -11.56 -6.23
N GLY A 93 10.46 -12.26 -5.31
CA GLY A 93 11.44 -13.27 -5.66
C GLY A 93 12.56 -12.67 -6.50
N PRO A 94 12.84 -13.20 -7.72
CA PRO A 94 13.90 -12.66 -8.60
C PRO A 94 13.45 -11.40 -9.36
N THR A 95 12.17 -11.02 -9.28
CA THR A 95 11.61 -9.91 -10.03
C THR A 95 11.37 -8.72 -9.11
N THR A 96 11.67 -7.52 -9.60
CA THR A 96 11.40 -6.28 -8.88
C THR A 96 10.21 -5.58 -9.55
N THR A 97 9.23 -5.21 -8.74
CA THR A 97 8.08 -4.41 -9.19
C THR A 97 8.30 -2.96 -8.82
N ARG A 98 7.70 -2.06 -9.59
CA ARG A 98 7.69 -0.64 -9.26
C ARG A 98 6.29 -0.21 -8.87
N VAL A 99 6.20 0.53 -7.76
CA VAL A 99 4.94 1.01 -7.21
C VAL A 99 4.96 2.54 -7.16
N VAL A 100 3.87 3.15 -7.62
CA VAL A 100 3.66 4.60 -7.49
C VAL A 100 2.32 4.80 -6.80
N VAL A 101 2.33 5.56 -5.71
CA VAL A 101 1.12 5.92 -4.97
C VAL A 101 0.95 7.43 -5.04
N GLU A 102 -0.17 7.86 -5.59
CA GLU A 102 -0.49 9.28 -5.72
C GLU A 102 -1.66 9.63 -4.82
N PHE A 103 -1.57 10.76 -4.15
CA PHE A 103 -2.56 11.25 -3.20
C PHE A 103 -3.13 12.56 -3.74
N VAL A 104 -4.30 12.48 -4.36
CA VAL A 104 -4.95 13.63 -4.99
C VAL A 104 -5.85 14.33 -3.98
N ASP A 105 -5.60 15.62 -3.77
CA ASP A 105 -6.36 16.44 -2.83
C ASP A 105 -7.77 16.67 -3.34
N GLN A 106 -8.76 16.31 -2.55
CA GLN A 106 -10.17 16.56 -2.80
C GLN A 106 -10.83 17.21 -1.57
N GLY A 107 -10.09 18.07 -0.86
CA GLY A 107 -10.57 18.75 0.33
C GLY A 107 -10.62 17.81 1.53
N ALA A 108 -11.82 17.51 1.99
CA ALA A 108 -12.02 16.57 3.12
C ALA A 108 -11.81 15.11 2.72
N GLN A 109 -11.64 14.84 1.43
CA GLN A 109 -11.43 13.51 0.88
C GLN A 109 -10.09 13.44 0.15
N THR A 110 -9.60 12.22 -0.05
CA THR A 110 -8.39 11.97 -0.82
C THR A 110 -8.66 10.88 -1.84
N LYS A 111 -8.32 11.16 -3.10
CA LYS A 111 -8.29 10.13 -4.12
C LYS A 111 -6.89 9.53 -4.16
N MET A 112 -6.75 8.29 -3.75
CA MET A 112 -5.46 7.60 -3.76
C MET A 112 -5.41 6.64 -4.93
N VAL A 113 -4.34 6.73 -5.72
CA VAL A 113 -4.13 5.88 -6.90
C VAL A 113 -2.82 5.13 -6.70
N LEU A 114 -2.90 3.82 -6.59
CA LEU A 114 -1.72 2.94 -6.54
C LEU A 114 -1.58 2.23 -7.88
N THR A 115 -0.40 2.37 -8.49
CA THR A 115 -0.05 1.65 -9.72
C THR A 115 1.17 0.80 -9.44
N GLN A 116 1.11 -0.48 -9.79
CA GLN A 116 2.22 -1.41 -9.61
C GLN A 116 2.45 -2.17 -10.91
N VAL A 117 3.70 -2.18 -11.39
CA VAL A 117 4.07 -2.77 -12.68
C VAL A 117 5.27 -3.69 -12.50
N GLY A 118 5.47 -4.60 -13.46
CA GLY A 118 6.63 -5.47 -13.48
C GLY A 118 6.40 -6.82 -12.80
N PHE A 119 5.16 -7.24 -12.62
CA PHE A 119 4.86 -8.55 -12.05
C PHE A 119 5.38 -9.68 -12.95
N PRO A 120 5.88 -10.77 -12.35
CA PRO A 120 6.42 -11.90 -13.13
C PRO A 120 5.34 -12.72 -13.84
N ALA A 121 4.08 -12.65 -13.38
CA ALA A 121 2.98 -13.40 -13.99
C ALA A 121 1.64 -12.76 -13.64
N GLN A 122 0.66 -12.95 -14.50
CA GLN A 122 -0.68 -12.36 -14.33
C GLN A 122 -1.40 -12.88 -13.08
N ASN A 123 -1.26 -14.17 -12.76
CA ASN A 123 -1.89 -14.73 -11.56
C ASN A 123 -1.32 -14.14 -10.27
N ILE A 124 -0.03 -13.78 -10.26
CA ILE A 124 0.59 -13.09 -9.12
C ILE A 124 0.03 -11.68 -9.01
N CYS A 125 -0.10 -10.99 -10.13
CA CYS A 125 -0.70 -9.67 -10.18
C CYS A 125 -2.12 -9.66 -9.59
N GLU A 126 -2.93 -10.63 -9.96
CA GLU A 126 -4.30 -10.77 -9.46
C GLU A 126 -4.33 -11.03 -7.94
N THR A 127 -3.46 -11.90 -7.45
CA THR A 127 -3.36 -12.21 -6.03
C THR A 127 -2.95 -10.97 -5.22
N VAL A 128 -1.95 -10.23 -5.71
CA VAL A 128 -1.48 -9.01 -5.04
C VAL A 128 -2.56 -7.93 -5.08
N SER A 129 -3.27 -7.80 -6.19
CA SER A 129 -4.36 -6.85 -6.31
C SER A 129 -5.43 -7.09 -5.25
N LYS A 130 -5.82 -8.33 -5.06
CA LYS A 130 -6.80 -8.71 -4.03
C LYS A 130 -6.30 -8.37 -2.63
N GLY A 131 -5.08 -8.76 -2.30
CA GLY A 131 -4.49 -8.50 -0.99
C GLY A 131 -4.31 -7.02 -0.70
N THR A 132 -3.89 -6.25 -1.69
CA THR A 132 -3.72 -4.80 -1.57
C THR A 132 -5.07 -4.12 -1.32
N ASN A 133 -6.09 -4.53 -2.06
CA ASN A 133 -7.42 -3.97 -1.87
C ASN A 133 -7.97 -4.28 -0.48
N GLU A 134 -7.70 -5.47 0.05
CA GLU A 134 -8.06 -5.84 1.43
C GLU A 134 -7.31 -5.00 2.46
N SER A 135 -6.05 -4.66 2.20
CA SER A 135 -5.29 -3.73 3.04
C SER A 135 -5.97 -2.35 3.06
N PHE A 136 -6.43 -1.88 1.90
CA PHE A 136 -7.10 -0.58 1.81
C PHE A 136 -8.45 -0.56 2.53
N ASP A 137 -9.12 -1.69 2.64
CA ASP A 137 -10.33 -1.79 3.49
C ASP A 137 -10.00 -1.50 4.96
N LYS A 138 -8.87 -2.01 5.44
CA LYS A 138 -8.42 -1.75 6.81
C LYS A 138 -8.04 -0.28 6.98
N LEU A 139 -7.32 0.28 6.02
CA LEU A 139 -6.93 1.70 6.03
C LEU A 139 -8.17 2.60 6.05
N ASP A 140 -9.18 2.27 5.28
CA ASP A 140 -10.44 3.02 5.22
C ASP A 140 -11.10 3.08 6.60
N THR A 141 -11.17 1.94 7.29
CA THR A 141 -11.73 1.87 8.65
C THR A 141 -10.93 2.71 9.64
N LEU A 142 -9.59 2.63 9.58
CA LEU A 142 -8.72 3.38 10.48
C LEU A 142 -8.87 4.90 10.26
N LEU A 143 -8.93 5.33 9.01
CA LEU A 143 -9.08 6.74 8.68
C LEU A 143 -10.44 7.28 9.10
N ALA A 144 -11.50 6.50 8.93
CA ALA A 144 -12.84 6.87 9.38
C ALA A 144 -12.85 7.11 10.89
N ASN A 145 -12.19 6.26 11.66
CA ASN A 145 -12.08 6.40 13.11
C ASN A 145 -11.30 7.65 13.51
N GLN A 146 -10.25 8.01 12.77
CA GLN A 146 -9.46 9.22 13.03
C GLN A 146 -10.27 10.49 12.80
N VAL A 147 -11.09 10.51 11.75
CA VAL A 147 -11.88 11.69 11.38
C VAL A 147 -13.03 11.91 12.35
N LEU A 148 -13.57 10.86 12.95
CA LEU A 148 -14.68 10.94 13.91
C LEU A 148 -14.24 11.38 15.31
N VAL A 149 -12.97 11.35 15.60
CA VAL A 149 -12.37 11.83 16.86
C VAL A 149 -11.92 13.30 16.76
#